data_6cac447ae2710bdd556fc711a2524dd8
#
_entry.id   6cac447ae2710bdd556fc711a2524dd8
#
_cell.length_a   1.000
_cell.length_b   1.000
_cell.length_c   1.000
_cell.angle_alpha   90.00
_cell.angle_beta   90.00
_cell.angle_gamma   90.00
#
_symmetry.space_group_name_H-M   'P 1'
#
loop_
_entity.id
_entity.type
_entity.pdbx_description
1 polymer ?
#
loop_
_entity_poly.entity_id
_entity_poly.type
_entity_poly.pdbx_seq_one_letter_code
_entity_poly.pdbx_strand_id
1 'polypeptide(L)'
;MDAIDYYNKYAAKIFEETVEEEVEEEFRDEFLSYLEEGDAILDLGCGSGRDSLDFYERGYDVTPLDGSEEMCRLAEVHTDLEVLCERYEDMDFDDAFEGVWARAAFIHVPKEEIRDILAKVKNALTKNGVFYTSVCEGEFEGISGELYFTDYEKEEIKDLLEECGFQILNVWGVRDEEIRRGYEGNGWIHVLARKK
;
A
#
# COMPACT_ATOMS: atom_id res chain seq x y z
N MET A 1 -13.55 9.54 -12.29
CA MET A 1 -12.44 8.97 -13.09
C MET A 1 -11.96 7.74 -12.35
N ASP A 2 -11.62 6.66 -13.04
CA ASP A 2 -10.91 5.53 -12.44
C ASP A 2 -9.58 6.02 -11.84
N ALA A 3 -9.14 5.43 -10.73
CA ALA A 3 -7.90 5.81 -10.07
C ALA A 3 -6.69 5.63 -11.01
N ILE A 4 -6.64 4.51 -11.74
CA ILE A 4 -5.55 4.24 -12.70
C ILE A 4 -5.50 5.29 -13.80
N ASP A 5 -6.64 5.70 -14.36
CA ASP A 5 -6.69 6.77 -15.37
C ASP A 5 -6.19 8.11 -14.81
N TYR A 6 -6.48 8.39 -13.54
CA TYR A 6 -6.01 9.59 -12.87
C TYR A 6 -4.49 9.56 -12.67
N TYR A 7 -3.96 8.44 -12.15
CA TYR A 7 -2.52 8.28 -11.96
C TYR A 7 -1.77 8.28 -13.28
N ASN A 8 -2.28 7.68 -14.34
CA ASN A 8 -1.71 7.80 -15.69
C ASN A 8 -1.67 9.25 -16.18
N LYS A 9 -2.76 9.99 -15.99
CA LYS A 9 -2.87 11.40 -16.44
C LYS A 9 -1.92 12.34 -15.72
N TYR A 10 -1.72 12.13 -14.42
CA TYR A 10 -0.96 13.03 -13.56
C TYR A 10 0.36 12.45 -13.04
N ALA A 11 0.83 11.35 -13.64
CA ALA A 11 1.97 10.57 -13.17
C ALA A 11 3.22 11.40 -12.87
N ALA A 12 3.63 12.27 -13.81
CA ALA A 12 4.83 13.09 -13.62
C ALA A 12 4.74 14.01 -12.40
N LYS A 13 3.57 14.64 -12.18
CA LYS A 13 3.35 15.50 -11.02
C LYS A 13 3.35 14.71 -9.72
N ILE A 14 2.64 13.58 -9.70
CA ILE A 14 2.54 12.72 -8.51
C ILE A 14 3.92 12.17 -8.16
N PHE A 15 4.69 11.75 -9.16
CA PHE A 15 6.05 11.28 -8.98
C PHE A 15 6.94 12.35 -8.34
N GLU A 16 6.96 13.57 -8.86
CA GLU A 16 7.74 14.69 -8.31
C GLU A 16 7.34 15.00 -6.85
N GLU A 17 6.06 14.85 -6.49
CA GLU A 17 5.55 15.11 -5.14
C GLU A 17 5.88 13.99 -4.15
N THR A 18 6.06 12.74 -4.63
CA THR A 18 6.17 11.56 -3.74
C THR A 18 7.54 10.91 -3.72
N VAL A 19 8.38 11.12 -4.73
CA VAL A 19 9.66 10.41 -4.87
C VAL A 19 10.67 10.74 -3.76
N GLU A 20 10.66 11.98 -3.27
CA GLU A 20 11.54 12.44 -2.18
C GLU A 20 10.78 12.69 -0.86
N GLU A 21 9.51 12.23 -0.78
CA GLU A 21 8.74 12.39 0.45
C GLU A 21 9.37 11.59 1.59
N GLU A 22 9.68 12.25 2.71
CA GLU A 22 10.18 11.56 3.90
C GLU A 22 9.11 10.60 4.43
N VAL A 23 9.50 9.34 4.64
CA VAL A 23 8.65 8.32 5.25
C VAL A 23 9.07 8.15 6.69
N GLU A 24 8.09 8.03 7.56
CA GLU A 24 8.35 7.67 8.95
C GLU A 24 9.04 6.30 9.00
N GLU A 25 10.33 6.32 9.30
CA GLU A 25 11.18 5.13 9.37
C GLU A 25 10.63 4.07 10.35
N GLU A 26 9.92 4.53 11.41
CA GLU A 26 9.39 3.68 12.46
C GLU A 26 8.48 2.55 11.93
N PHE A 27 7.56 2.84 11.00
CA PHE A 27 6.64 1.82 10.48
C PHE A 27 7.36 0.82 9.58
N ARG A 28 8.32 1.32 8.80
CA ARG A 28 9.13 0.51 7.90
C ARG A 28 10.06 -0.40 8.68
N ASP A 29 10.75 0.14 9.68
CA ASP A 29 11.65 -0.62 10.53
C ASP A 29 10.89 -1.69 11.34
N GLU A 30 9.69 -1.39 11.83
CA GLU A 30 8.88 -2.39 12.50
C GLU A 30 8.41 -3.49 11.54
N PHE A 31 7.95 -3.17 10.33
CA PHE A 31 7.63 -4.16 9.30
C PHE A 31 8.84 -5.05 8.99
N LEU A 32 10.01 -4.46 8.74
CA LEU A 32 11.23 -5.19 8.43
C LEU A 32 11.75 -6.01 9.62
N SER A 33 11.40 -5.67 10.86
CA SER A 33 11.80 -6.45 12.04
C SER A 33 11.23 -7.87 12.08
N TYR A 34 10.24 -8.17 11.24
CA TYR A 34 9.64 -9.50 11.08
C TYR A 34 10.20 -10.29 9.89
N LEU A 35 11.11 -9.69 9.13
CA LEU A 35 11.70 -10.25 7.92
C LEU A 35 13.21 -10.45 8.09
N GLU A 36 13.79 -11.33 7.29
CA GLU A 36 15.23 -11.54 7.20
C GLU A 36 15.77 -10.95 5.88
N GLU A 37 17.04 -10.57 5.85
CA GLU A 37 17.69 -10.11 4.62
C GLU A 37 17.59 -11.17 3.53
N GLY A 38 17.11 -10.78 2.34
CA GLY A 38 16.83 -11.65 1.22
C GLY A 38 15.40 -12.17 1.14
N ASP A 39 14.55 -11.92 2.17
CA ASP A 39 13.13 -12.23 2.07
C ASP A 39 12.45 -11.45 0.95
N ALA A 40 11.42 -12.06 0.35
CA ALA A 40 10.65 -11.46 -0.73
C ALA A 40 9.58 -10.49 -0.20
N ILE A 41 9.58 -9.26 -0.74
CA ILE A 41 8.60 -8.21 -0.42
C ILE A 41 7.83 -7.82 -1.68
N LEU A 42 6.50 -7.87 -1.62
CA LEU A 42 5.63 -7.22 -2.59
C LEU A 42 5.33 -5.80 -2.13
N ASP A 43 5.76 -4.79 -2.92
CA ASP A 43 5.36 -3.40 -2.72
C ASP A 43 4.13 -3.11 -3.58
N LEU A 44 2.96 -3.18 -2.96
CA LEU A 44 1.65 -3.14 -3.59
C LEU A 44 1.13 -1.71 -3.71
N GLY A 45 1.00 -1.22 -4.93
CA GLY A 45 0.73 0.19 -5.20
C GLY A 45 1.99 1.04 -5.01
N CYS A 46 3.11 0.61 -5.60
CA CYS A 46 4.44 1.16 -5.35
C CYS A 46 4.59 2.65 -5.74
N GLY A 47 3.70 3.17 -6.60
CA GLY A 47 3.70 4.57 -7.00
C GLY A 47 5.02 5.00 -7.63
N SER A 48 5.75 5.90 -6.97
CA SER A 48 7.08 6.36 -7.43
C SER A 48 8.20 5.34 -7.27
N GLY A 49 7.96 4.20 -6.61
CA GLY A 49 8.97 3.19 -6.29
C GLY A 49 9.89 3.55 -5.13
N ARG A 50 9.58 4.62 -4.38
CA ARG A 50 10.40 5.09 -3.26
C ARG A 50 10.61 4.02 -2.19
N ASP A 51 9.54 3.37 -1.74
CA ASP A 51 9.62 2.33 -0.70
C ASP A 51 10.28 1.06 -1.26
N SER A 52 10.00 0.72 -2.53
CA SER A 52 10.67 -0.39 -3.23
C SER A 52 12.18 -0.22 -3.27
N LEU A 53 12.67 0.99 -3.60
CA LEU A 53 14.11 1.27 -3.66
C LEU A 53 14.76 1.13 -2.28
N ASP A 54 14.12 1.66 -1.22
CA ASP A 54 14.63 1.55 0.15
C ASP A 54 14.73 0.08 0.60
N PHE A 55 13.72 -0.74 0.32
CA PHE A 55 13.78 -2.17 0.63
C PHE A 55 14.87 -2.90 -0.15
N TYR A 56 15.01 -2.59 -1.44
CA TYR A 56 16.04 -3.17 -2.28
C TYR A 56 17.45 -2.81 -1.79
N GLU A 57 17.70 -1.55 -1.44
CA GLU A 57 18.97 -1.09 -0.89
C GLU A 57 19.28 -1.70 0.48
N ARG A 58 18.27 -2.12 1.23
CA ARG A 58 18.41 -2.86 2.50
C ARG A 58 18.59 -4.36 2.32
N GLY A 59 18.61 -4.85 1.07
CA GLY A 59 18.96 -6.25 0.74
C GLY A 59 17.78 -7.22 0.66
N TYR A 60 16.57 -6.72 0.50
CA TYR A 60 15.37 -7.55 0.28
C TYR A 60 15.15 -7.84 -1.22
N ASP A 61 14.47 -8.95 -1.53
CA ASP A 61 14.01 -9.27 -2.89
C ASP A 61 12.66 -8.60 -3.14
N VAL A 62 12.67 -7.49 -3.88
CA VAL A 62 11.50 -6.62 -4.00
C VAL A 62 10.80 -6.79 -5.32
N THR A 63 9.49 -6.99 -5.28
CA THR A 63 8.59 -6.96 -6.43
C THR A 63 7.69 -5.73 -6.31
N PRO A 64 7.99 -4.63 -7.03
CA PRO A 64 7.09 -3.50 -7.12
C PRO A 64 5.89 -3.81 -8.01
N LEU A 65 4.69 -3.38 -7.63
CA LEU A 65 3.47 -3.53 -8.43
C LEU A 65 2.64 -2.24 -8.37
N ASP A 66 2.19 -1.76 -9.53
CA ASP A 66 1.25 -0.66 -9.64
C ASP A 66 0.32 -0.85 -10.85
N GLY A 67 -0.90 -0.32 -10.78
CA GLY A 67 -1.88 -0.41 -11.86
C GLY A 67 -1.71 0.64 -12.96
N SER A 68 -0.96 1.71 -12.71
CA SER A 68 -0.76 2.81 -13.66
C SER A 68 0.48 2.59 -14.51
N GLU A 69 0.31 2.44 -15.84
CA GLU A 69 1.42 2.25 -16.78
C GLU A 69 2.47 3.37 -16.70
N GLU A 70 2.02 4.62 -16.53
CA GLU A 70 2.93 5.76 -16.43
C GLU A 70 3.67 5.80 -15.08
N MET A 71 3.02 5.39 -13.97
CA MET A 71 3.71 5.26 -12.69
C MET A 71 4.71 4.11 -12.72
N CYS A 72 4.35 2.94 -13.27
CA CYS A 72 5.27 1.81 -13.47
C CYS A 72 6.53 2.25 -14.21
N ARG A 73 6.36 2.94 -15.35
CA ARG A 73 7.50 3.44 -16.15
C ARG A 73 8.40 4.41 -15.36
N LEU A 74 7.82 5.29 -14.56
CA LEU A 74 8.59 6.24 -13.74
C LEU A 74 9.30 5.53 -12.58
N ALA A 75 8.64 4.58 -11.94
CA ALA A 75 9.21 3.77 -10.88
C ALA A 75 10.38 2.90 -11.39
N GLU A 76 10.24 2.26 -12.57
CA GLU A 76 11.35 1.52 -13.20
C GLU A 76 12.57 2.40 -13.44
N VAL A 77 12.37 3.62 -13.96
CA VAL A 77 13.48 4.56 -14.18
C VAL A 77 14.14 5.00 -12.87
N HIS A 78 13.35 5.14 -11.81
CA HIS A 78 13.84 5.58 -10.51
C HIS A 78 14.60 4.48 -9.76
N THR A 79 14.08 3.25 -9.79
CA THR A 79 14.58 2.15 -8.96
C THR A 79 15.55 1.21 -9.67
N ASP A 80 15.56 1.20 -11.00
CA ASP A 80 16.21 0.18 -11.84
C ASP A 80 15.68 -1.26 -11.59
N LEU A 81 14.46 -1.37 -11.01
CA LEU A 81 13.75 -2.64 -10.79
C LEU A 81 12.67 -2.82 -11.88
N GLU A 82 12.38 -4.07 -12.24
CA GLU A 82 11.21 -4.39 -13.06
C GLU A 82 9.93 -4.19 -12.24
N VAL A 83 8.99 -3.38 -12.73
CA VAL A 83 7.72 -3.09 -12.07
C VAL A 83 6.60 -3.89 -12.74
N LEU A 84 5.85 -4.65 -11.97
CA LEU A 84 4.66 -5.35 -12.46
C LEU A 84 3.53 -4.35 -12.68
N CYS A 85 3.15 -4.13 -13.94
CA CYS A 85 2.05 -3.24 -14.28
C CYS A 85 0.74 -4.04 -14.30
N GLU A 86 0.10 -4.16 -13.14
CA GLU A 86 -1.07 -5.01 -12.94
C GLU A 86 -2.03 -4.40 -11.91
N ARG A 87 -3.33 -4.63 -12.10
CA ARG A 87 -4.36 -4.24 -11.12
C ARG A 87 -4.35 -5.19 -9.93
N TYR A 88 -4.78 -4.70 -8.76
CA TYR A 88 -4.90 -5.52 -7.54
C TYR A 88 -5.84 -6.72 -7.74
N GLU A 89 -6.92 -6.53 -8.51
CA GLU A 89 -7.92 -7.55 -8.82
C GLU A 89 -7.37 -8.68 -9.69
N ASP A 90 -6.31 -8.42 -10.44
CA ASP A 90 -5.72 -9.37 -11.38
C ASP A 90 -4.58 -10.19 -10.77
N MET A 91 -4.02 -9.76 -9.60
CA MET A 91 -2.96 -10.50 -8.90
C MET A 91 -3.29 -11.99 -8.72
N ASP A 92 -2.33 -12.85 -9.02
CA ASP A 92 -2.46 -14.31 -8.88
C ASP A 92 -1.17 -14.93 -8.27
N PHE A 93 -0.78 -14.40 -7.10
CA PHE A 93 0.35 -14.93 -6.33
C PHE A 93 -0.12 -15.98 -5.32
N ASP A 94 0.71 -16.99 -5.06
CA ASP A 94 0.45 -18.07 -4.10
C ASP A 94 1.71 -18.36 -3.29
N ASP A 95 1.65 -18.06 -1.97
CA ASP A 95 2.73 -18.24 -0.99
C ASP A 95 4.11 -17.74 -1.52
N ALA A 96 4.15 -16.53 -2.10
CA ALA A 96 5.31 -16.00 -2.82
C ALA A 96 6.14 -14.98 -2.01
N PHE A 97 5.55 -14.31 -1.02
CA PHE A 97 6.18 -13.20 -0.31
C PHE A 97 6.14 -13.38 1.21
N GLU A 98 7.26 -13.11 1.88
CA GLU A 98 7.33 -13.02 3.34
C GLU A 98 6.72 -11.73 3.86
N GLY A 99 6.75 -10.68 3.03
CA GLY A 99 6.14 -9.38 3.34
C GLY A 99 5.30 -8.81 2.20
N VAL A 100 4.17 -8.17 2.54
CA VAL A 100 3.43 -7.30 1.62
C VAL A 100 3.33 -5.92 2.24
N TRP A 101 3.83 -4.93 1.52
CA TRP A 101 3.77 -3.52 1.87
C TRP A 101 2.75 -2.82 0.99
N ALA A 102 1.72 -2.19 1.58
CA ALA A 102 0.63 -1.53 0.85
C ALA A 102 0.36 -0.14 1.45
N ARG A 103 1.33 0.78 1.30
CA ARG A 103 1.24 2.14 1.85
C ARG A 103 0.30 2.99 0.99
N ALA A 104 -0.80 3.45 1.58
CA ALA A 104 -1.85 4.23 0.90
C ALA A 104 -2.41 3.57 -0.39
N ALA A 105 -2.23 2.26 -0.56
CA ALA A 105 -2.62 1.54 -1.78
C ALA A 105 -4.15 1.46 -1.95
N PHE A 106 -4.90 1.33 -0.83
CA PHE A 106 -6.33 1.03 -0.87
C PHE A 106 -7.25 2.25 -0.69
N ILE A 107 -6.70 3.44 -0.64
CA ILE A 107 -7.47 4.68 -0.39
C ILE A 107 -8.49 5.02 -1.49
N HIS A 108 -8.37 4.39 -2.66
CA HIS A 108 -9.28 4.53 -3.80
C HIS A 108 -10.13 3.27 -4.07
N VAL A 109 -10.02 2.27 -3.21
CA VAL A 109 -10.75 1.00 -3.33
C VAL A 109 -12.08 1.10 -2.56
N PRO A 110 -13.24 0.87 -3.19
CA PRO A 110 -14.52 0.82 -2.48
C PRO A 110 -14.55 -0.24 -1.39
N LYS A 111 -15.26 0.04 -0.27
CA LYS A 111 -15.38 -0.94 0.84
C LYS A 111 -16.00 -2.27 0.42
N GLU A 112 -16.82 -2.28 -0.63
CA GLU A 112 -17.42 -3.50 -1.17
C GLU A 112 -16.41 -4.39 -1.90
N GLU A 113 -15.31 -3.83 -2.42
CA GLU A 113 -14.30 -4.56 -3.21
C GLU A 113 -13.08 -4.99 -2.40
N ILE A 114 -12.79 -4.32 -1.28
CA ILE A 114 -11.54 -4.50 -0.51
C ILE A 114 -11.32 -5.93 -0.01
N ARG A 115 -12.41 -6.67 0.30
CA ARG A 115 -12.31 -8.05 0.81
C ARG A 115 -11.70 -9.01 -0.20
N ASP A 116 -12.03 -8.85 -1.48
CA ASP A 116 -11.50 -9.68 -2.56
C ASP A 116 -10.01 -9.39 -2.79
N ILE A 117 -9.61 -8.12 -2.69
CA ILE A 117 -8.19 -7.71 -2.75
C ILE A 117 -7.42 -8.25 -1.55
N LEU A 118 -7.95 -8.12 -0.33
CA LEU A 118 -7.31 -8.66 0.87
C LEU A 118 -7.17 -10.19 0.84
N ALA A 119 -8.10 -10.90 0.19
CA ALA A 119 -7.97 -12.35 -0.03
C ALA A 119 -6.77 -12.65 -0.94
N LYS A 120 -6.54 -11.85 -1.99
CA LYS A 120 -5.37 -11.98 -2.88
C LYS A 120 -4.07 -11.64 -2.16
N VAL A 121 -4.05 -10.56 -1.36
CA VAL A 121 -2.90 -10.23 -0.48
C VAL A 121 -2.57 -11.39 0.46
N LYS A 122 -3.60 -11.99 1.07
CA LYS A 122 -3.40 -13.15 1.95
C LYS A 122 -2.85 -14.36 1.19
N ASN A 123 -3.32 -14.62 -0.03
CA ASN A 123 -2.80 -15.72 -0.85
C ASN A 123 -1.34 -15.47 -1.25
N ALA A 124 -0.99 -14.24 -1.61
CA ALA A 124 0.38 -13.85 -1.97
C ALA A 124 1.40 -14.06 -0.84
N LEU A 125 0.97 -13.89 0.41
CA LEU A 125 1.84 -14.08 1.58
C LEU A 125 2.14 -15.56 1.86
N THR A 126 3.39 -15.84 2.21
CA THR A 126 3.80 -17.12 2.79
C THR A 126 3.16 -17.33 4.17
N LYS A 127 3.28 -18.56 4.70
CA LYS A 127 2.78 -18.86 6.04
C LYS A 127 3.48 -18.00 7.09
N ASN A 128 2.70 -17.30 7.92
CA ASN A 128 3.13 -16.31 8.90
C ASN A 128 3.74 -15.04 8.29
N GLY A 129 3.65 -14.84 7.00
CA GLY A 129 4.06 -13.62 6.33
C GLY A 129 3.36 -12.39 6.89
N VAL A 130 4.01 -11.23 6.82
CA VAL A 130 3.55 -9.98 7.40
C VAL A 130 2.97 -9.05 6.35
N PHE A 131 1.96 -8.31 6.74
CA PHE A 131 1.23 -7.37 5.91
C PHE A 131 1.18 -6.01 6.58
N TYR A 132 1.64 -4.99 5.89
CA TYR A 132 1.48 -3.61 6.31
C TYR A 132 0.54 -2.89 5.35
N THR A 133 -0.34 -2.05 5.91
CA THR A 133 -1.15 -1.12 5.12
C THR A 133 -1.37 0.18 5.86
N SER A 134 -1.56 1.28 5.11
CA SER A 134 -2.05 2.54 5.64
C SER A 134 -3.29 3.01 4.90
N VAL A 135 -4.25 3.57 5.65
CA VAL A 135 -5.52 4.08 5.16
C VAL A 135 -5.81 5.45 5.78
N CYS A 136 -6.62 6.26 5.13
CA CYS A 136 -7.09 7.52 5.71
C CYS A 136 -8.04 7.24 6.88
N GLU A 137 -7.88 7.99 8.00
CA GLU A 137 -8.76 7.94 9.15
C GLU A 137 -10.02 8.79 8.91
N GLY A 138 -11.21 8.19 8.98
CA GLY A 138 -12.47 8.88 8.83
C GLY A 138 -13.64 7.95 8.49
N GLU A 139 -14.78 8.57 8.18
CA GLU A 139 -16.02 7.87 7.80
C GLU A 139 -16.38 8.09 6.32
N PHE A 140 -15.57 8.85 5.57
CA PHE A 140 -15.91 9.23 4.21
C PHE A 140 -15.73 8.06 3.25
N GLU A 141 -16.73 7.87 2.39
CA GLU A 141 -16.65 7.00 1.23
C GLU A 141 -17.39 7.65 0.06
N GLY A 142 -16.69 7.90 -1.05
CA GLY A 142 -17.29 8.53 -2.21
C GLY A 142 -16.30 9.31 -3.07
N ILE A 143 -16.84 10.13 -3.97
CA ILE A 143 -16.06 10.95 -4.90
C ILE A 143 -15.72 12.29 -4.25
N SER A 144 -14.43 12.62 -4.20
CA SER A 144 -13.90 13.95 -3.86
C SER A 144 -12.99 14.42 -4.99
N GLY A 145 -13.33 15.56 -5.59
CA GLY A 145 -12.66 16.00 -6.81
C GLY A 145 -12.86 15.04 -8.00
N GLU A 146 -11.78 14.51 -8.54
CA GLU A 146 -11.81 13.57 -9.68
C GLU A 146 -11.73 12.09 -9.25
N LEU A 147 -11.43 11.80 -7.97
CA LEU A 147 -11.16 10.47 -7.44
C LEU A 147 -12.22 10.01 -6.44
N TYR A 148 -12.40 8.70 -6.36
CA TYR A 148 -13.08 8.03 -5.28
C TYR A 148 -12.13 7.86 -4.10
N PHE A 149 -12.61 8.07 -2.87
CA PHE A 149 -11.84 7.88 -1.64
C PHE A 149 -12.63 7.04 -0.65
N THR A 150 -11.88 6.24 0.10
CA THR A 150 -12.41 5.39 1.16
C THR A 150 -11.59 5.60 2.42
N ASP A 151 -12.27 6.07 3.46
CA ASP A 151 -11.69 6.20 4.79
C ASP A 151 -12.19 5.08 5.70
N TYR A 152 -11.46 4.84 6.76
CA TYR A 152 -11.78 3.84 7.75
C TYR A 152 -11.64 4.41 9.17
N GLU A 153 -12.53 4.00 10.07
CA GLU A 153 -12.28 4.13 11.50
C GLU A 153 -11.29 3.06 11.96
N LYS A 154 -10.56 3.33 13.05
CA LYS A 154 -9.51 2.44 13.56
C LYS A 154 -10.02 1.04 13.88
N GLU A 155 -11.17 0.92 14.52
CA GLU A 155 -11.75 -0.39 14.85
C GLU A 155 -12.31 -1.08 13.59
N GLU A 156 -12.86 -0.32 12.65
CA GLU A 156 -13.38 -0.85 11.38
C GLU A 156 -12.29 -1.57 10.56
N ILE A 157 -11.14 -0.92 10.35
CA ILE A 157 -10.04 -1.54 9.59
C ILE A 157 -9.45 -2.76 10.30
N LYS A 158 -9.39 -2.75 11.64
CA LYS A 158 -8.95 -3.91 12.43
C LYS A 158 -9.89 -5.10 12.26
N ASP A 159 -11.19 -4.86 12.46
CA ASP A 159 -12.22 -5.91 12.32
C ASP A 159 -12.21 -6.50 10.90
N LEU A 160 -12.12 -5.64 9.87
CA LEU A 160 -12.02 -6.06 8.48
C LEU A 160 -10.83 -7.00 8.25
N LEU A 161 -9.64 -6.64 8.71
CA LEU A 161 -8.43 -7.46 8.53
C LEU A 161 -8.53 -8.78 9.32
N GLU A 162 -9.07 -8.75 10.53
CA GLU A 162 -9.27 -9.98 11.33
C GLU A 162 -10.27 -10.94 10.67
N GLU A 163 -11.36 -10.42 10.12
CA GLU A 163 -12.35 -11.20 9.35
C GLU A 163 -11.76 -11.78 8.06
N CYS A 164 -10.83 -11.06 7.41
CA CYS A 164 -10.10 -11.54 6.24
C CYS A 164 -9.00 -12.56 6.60
N GLY A 165 -8.81 -12.87 7.91
CA GLY A 165 -7.92 -13.92 8.38
C GLY A 165 -6.49 -13.44 8.65
N PHE A 166 -6.33 -12.18 9.02
CA PHE A 166 -5.10 -11.64 9.56
C PHE A 166 -5.14 -11.58 11.10
N GLN A 167 -3.97 -11.62 11.70
CA GLN A 167 -3.76 -11.30 13.12
C GLN A 167 -3.15 -9.90 13.20
N ILE A 168 -3.80 -8.97 13.86
CA ILE A 168 -3.24 -7.64 14.09
C ILE A 168 -2.04 -7.74 15.02
N LEU A 169 -0.91 -7.19 14.60
CA LEU A 169 0.32 -7.08 15.38
C LEU A 169 0.42 -5.71 16.05
N ASN A 170 0.17 -4.65 15.26
CA ASN A 170 0.20 -3.28 15.76
C ASN A 170 -0.71 -2.35 14.96
N VAL A 171 -1.19 -1.28 15.57
CA VAL A 171 -2.00 -0.23 14.94
C VAL A 171 -1.60 1.13 15.46
N TRP A 172 -1.19 2.02 14.56
CA TRP A 172 -0.85 3.41 14.87
C TRP A 172 -1.85 4.36 14.23
N GLY A 173 -2.15 5.46 14.89
CA GLY A 173 -2.83 6.60 14.30
C GLY A 173 -1.85 7.78 14.25
N VAL A 174 -1.68 8.36 13.09
CA VAL A 174 -0.87 9.56 12.88
C VAL A 174 -1.80 10.68 12.45
N ARG A 175 -1.81 11.79 13.22
CA ARG A 175 -2.53 12.99 12.81
C ARG A 175 -1.68 13.72 11.79
N ASP A 176 -2.19 13.86 10.59
CA ASP A 176 -1.61 14.68 9.55
C ASP A 176 -2.39 15.99 9.46
N GLU A 177 -1.75 17.10 9.88
CA GLU A 177 -2.35 18.43 9.78
C GLU A 177 -2.35 18.96 8.33
N GLU A 178 -1.58 18.30 7.43
CA GLU A 178 -1.49 18.64 6.01
C GLU A 178 -2.13 17.56 5.12
N ILE A 179 -3.43 17.29 5.28
CA ILE A 179 -4.10 16.39 4.33
C ILE A 179 -4.23 17.09 2.98
N ARG A 180 -3.33 16.74 2.08
CA ARG A 180 -3.07 17.32 0.76
C ARG A 180 -4.22 17.23 -0.26
N ARG A 181 -5.47 16.93 0.15
CA ARG A 181 -6.54 16.53 -0.79
C ARG A 181 -7.75 17.43 -0.85
N GLY A 182 -7.73 18.59 -0.16
CA GLY A 182 -8.93 19.45 -0.07
C GLY A 182 -10.12 18.76 0.62
N TYR A 183 -9.83 17.69 1.35
CA TYR A 183 -10.71 16.86 2.12
C TYR A 183 -10.18 16.82 3.56
N GLU A 184 -11.02 17.15 4.54
CA GLU A 184 -10.66 17.18 5.95
C GLU A 184 -10.69 15.75 6.53
N GLY A 185 -9.64 14.95 6.28
CA GLY A 185 -9.42 13.69 6.99
C GLY A 185 -8.80 13.94 8.37
N ASN A 186 -8.90 12.96 9.27
CA ASN A 186 -8.38 13.08 10.64
C ASN A 186 -6.91 12.65 10.77
N GLY A 187 -6.31 12.09 9.71
CA GLY A 187 -4.96 11.55 9.69
C GLY A 187 -4.85 10.21 8.97
N TRP A 188 -3.86 9.43 9.37
CA TRP A 188 -3.60 8.09 8.84
C TRP A 188 -3.72 7.05 9.94
N ILE A 189 -4.22 5.88 9.56
CA ILE A 189 -4.15 4.65 10.35
C ILE A 189 -3.19 3.72 9.65
N HIS A 190 -2.15 3.32 10.36
CA HIS A 190 -1.16 2.33 9.91
C HIS A 190 -1.43 1.02 10.64
N VAL A 191 -1.47 -0.08 9.92
CA VAL A 191 -1.73 -1.40 10.47
C VAL A 191 -0.63 -2.36 10.03
N LEU A 192 -0.06 -3.06 11.00
CA LEU A 192 0.79 -4.22 10.78
C LEU A 192 0.06 -5.47 11.22
N ALA A 193 -0.01 -6.46 10.36
CA ALA A 193 -0.74 -7.69 10.58
C ALA A 193 0.05 -8.91 10.08
N ARG A 194 -0.38 -10.11 10.44
CA ARG A 194 0.23 -11.38 10.05
C ARG A 194 -0.82 -12.31 9.47
N LYS A 195 -0.50 -13.03 8.41
CA LYS A 195 -1.32 -14.12 7.86
C LYS A 195 -1.50 -15.23 8.93
N LYS A 196 -2.78 -15.58 9.25
CA LYS A 196 -3.14 -16.69 10.15
C LYS A 196 -3.06 -18.02 9.44
#